data_9cb258a4f6ad2b9da21f0662838ee3c7
#
_entry.id   9cb258a4f6ad2b9da21f0662838ee3c7
#
_cell.length_a   1.000
_cell.length_b   1.000
_cell.length_c   1.000
_cell.angle_alpha   90.00
_cell.angle_beta   90.00
_cell.angle_gamma   90.00
#
_symmetry.space_group_name_H-M   'P 1'
#
loop_
_entity.id
_entity.type
_entity.pdbx_description
1 polymer ?
#
loop_
_entity_poly.entity_id
_entity_poly.type
_entity_poly.pdbx_seq_one_letter_code
_entity_poly.pdbx_strand_id
1 'polypeptide(L)'
;MAVPYVVRKKADLTSGERKELWYGVPKKLIDPIRNREFAEYMEKRSGFHRGQIDGILTEMVDAIRSLLSIGQPVTIEGLGTFHTSLTSPGFERPEQVTPGKVSVSRVYFVACPEFRKKKKKMK
;
A
#
# COMPACT_ATOMS: atom_id res chain seq x y z
N MET A 1 -1.44 0.28 21.78
CA MET A 1 -0.12 0.53 21.16
C MET A 1 0.01 2.00 20.83
N ALA A 2 1.08 2.62 21.29
CA ALA A 2 1.31 4.04 21.05
C ALA A 2 2.18 4.23 19.82
N VAL A 3 1.85 5.23 19.01
CA VAL A 3 2.66 5.60 17.86
C VAL A 3 3.83 6.46 18.34
N PRO A 4 5.09 6.09 18.04
CA PRO A 4 6.20 6.94 18.40
C PRO A 4 6.11 8.26 17.64
N TYR A 5 6.29 9.36 18.37
CA TYR A 5 6.25 10.69 17.77
C TYR A 5 7.28 11.60 18.43
N VAL A 6 7.57 12.70 17.75
CA VAL A 6 8.34 13.79 18.31
C VAL A 6 7.51 15.06 18.19
N VAL A 7 7.76 16.03 19.09
CA VAL A 7 7.05 17.30 19.07
C VAL A 7 7.88 18.28 18.24
N ARG A 8 7.25 18.86 17.23
CA ARG A 8 7.89 19.84 16.35
C ARG A 8 7.07 21.11 16.27
N LYS A 9 7.74 22.23 16.23
CA LYS A 9 7.11 23.54 16.04
C LYS A 9 7.00 23.82 14.56
N LYS A 10 5.81 24.15 14.09
CA LYS A 10 5.56 24.46 12.68
C LYS A 10 4.76 25.74 12.57
N ALA A 11 5.01 26.48 11.48
CA ALA A 11 4.21 27.66 11.17
C ALA A 11 2.82 27.25 10.69
N ASP A 12 1.78 27.85 11.25
CA ASP A 12 0.40 27.66 10.83
C ASP A 12 0.02 28.82 9.92
N LEU A 13 -0.22 28.51 8.65
CA LEU A 13 -0.56 29.50 7.64
C LEU A 13 -2.05 29.50 7.27
N THR A 14 -2.84 28.66 7.93
CA THR A 14 -4.24 28.47 7.55
C THR A 14 -5.15 29.60 7.93
N SER A 15 -4.76 30.42 8.91
CA SER A 15 -5.59 31.54 9.39
C SER A 15 -5.25 32.88 8.77
N GLY A 16 -4.35 32.93 7.79
CA GLY A 16 -3.90 34.18 7.21
C GLY A 16 -2.88 34.93 8.06
N GLU A 17 -2.73 34.57 9.33
CA GLU A 17 -1.68 35.06 10.20
C GLU A 17 -0.69 33.93 10.46
N ARG A 18 0.59 34.25 10.42
CA ARG A 18 1.62 33.27 10.70
C ARG A 18 1.69 33.04 12.21
N LYS A 19 1.20 31.88 12.66
CA LYS A 19 1.33 31.44 14.04
C LYS A 19 2.22 30.22 14.08
N GLU A 20 3.01 30.10 15.11
CA GLU A 20 3.82 28.92 15.33
C GLU A 20 3.11 28.02 16.36
N LEU A 21 2.81 26.78 15.95
CA LEU A 21 2.15 25.80 16.79
C LEU A 21 3.03 24.55 16.93
N TRP A 22 2.79 23.81 18.01
CA TRP A 22 3.49 22.56 18.27
C TRP A 22 2.65 21.39 17.81
N TYR A 23 3.26 20.46 17.09
CA TYR A 23 2.58 19.28 16.54
C TYR A 23 3.32 18.01 16.93
N GLY A 24 2.57 16.92 17.15
CA GLY A 24 3.13 15.59 17.16
C GLY A 24 3.38 15.14 15.73
N VAL A 25 4.61 14.76 15.41
CA VAL A 25 4.96 14.25 14.08
C VAL A 25 5.57 12.87 14.21
N PRO A 26 5.40 11.98 13.20
CA PRO A 26 5.99 10.65 13.27
C PRO A 26 7.51 10.71 13.44
N LYS A 27 8.02 9.84 14.27
CA LYS A 27 9.47 9.73 14.47
C LYS A 27 10.08 9.06 13.24
N LYS A 28 11.03 9.72 12.58
CA LYS A 28 11.61 9.26 11.32
C LYS A 28 12.56 8.08 11.42
N LEU A 29 12.84 7.59 12.62
CA LEU A 29 13.89 6.59 12.83
C LEU A 29 13.40 5.15 12.74
N ILE A 30 12.14 4.94 12.34
CA ILE A 30 11.59 3.60 12.25
C ILE A 30 11.64 3.15 10.81
N ASP A 31 12.55 2.20 10.52
CA ASP A 31 12.60 1.57 9.22
C ASP A 31 11.46 0.57 9.08
N PRO A 32 10.92 0.40 7.86
CA PRO A 32 9.93 -0.65 7.64
C PRO A 32 10.52 -2.02 7.96
N ILE A 33 9.74 -2.87 8.59
CA ILE A 33 10.13 -4.27 8.72
C ILE A 33 9.94 -4.94 7.37
N ARG A 34 10.80 -5.91 7.07
CA ARG A 34 10.78 -6.62 5.79
C ARG A 34 10.31 -8.05 5.99
N ASN A 35 10.25 -8.80 4.91
CA ASN A 35 9.71 -10.16 4.91
C ASN A 35 10.23 -11.04 6.04
N ARG A 36 11.53 -10.96 6.34
CA ARG A 36 12.13 -11.80 7.38
C ARG A 36 11.54 -11.50 8.76
N GLU A 37 11.56 -10.24 9.16
CA GLU A 37 11.04 -9.82 10.46
C GLU A 37 9.52 -9.96 10.53
N PHE A 38 8.86 -9.70 9.41
CA PHE A 38 7.42 -9.85 9.31
C PHE A 38 7.01 -11.31 9.46
N ALA A 39 7.73 -12.22 8.82
CA ALA A 39 7.48 -13.65 8.94
C ALA A 39 7.70 -14.14 10.36
N GLU A 40 8.75 -13.65 11.03
CA GLU A 40 8.99 -13.97 12.43
C GLU A 40 7.87 -13.50 13.34
N TYR A 41 7.36 -12.30 13.09
CA TYR A 41 6.24 -11.74 13.84
C TYR A 41 4.97 -12.58 13.65
N MET A 42 4.68 -12.97 12.41
CA MET A 42 3.53 -13.80 12.10
C MET A 42 3.63 -15.19 12.70
N GLU A 43 4.82 -15.76 12.72
CA GLU A 43 5.05 -17.05 13.34
C GLU A 43 4.65 -17.04 14.82
N LYS A 44 5.04 -16.00 15.55
CA LYS A 44 4.72 -15.86 16.96
C LYS A 44 3.22 -15.74 17.21
N ARG A 45 2.50 -15.14 16.27
CA ARG A 45 1.05 -14.92 16.43
C ARG A 45 0.22 -16.12 15.98
N SER A 46 0.65 -16.80 14.94
CA SER A 46 -0.18 -17.80 14.26
C SER A 46 0.27 -19.23 14.48
N GLY A 47 1.54 -19.44 14.81
CA GLY A 47 2.12 -20.76 14.89
C GLY A 47 2.56 -21.33 13.55
N PHE A 48 2.34 -20.62 12.44
CA PHE A 48 2.87 -21.04 11.16
C PHE A 48 4.37 -20.81 11.13
N HIS A 49 5.11 -21.74 10.53
CA HIS A 49 6.56 -21.64 10.46
C HIS A 49 6.99 -20.45 9.58
N ARG A 50 7.98 -19.68 10.07
CA ARG A 50 8.44 -18.49 9.35
C ARG A 50 8.91 -18.76 7.94
N GLY A 51 9.53 -19.90 7.69
CA GLY A 51 9.97 -20.25 6.34
C GLY A 51 8.81 -20.44 5.38
N GLN A 52 7.71 -21.02 5.85
CA GLN A 52 6.50 -21.17 5.05
C GLN A 52 5.86 -19.81 4.79
N ILE A 53 5.80 -18.96 5.81
CA ILE A 53 5.24 -17.61 5.67
C ILE A 53 6.04 -16.79 4.66
N ASP A 54 7.36 -16.83 4.76
CA ASP A 54 8.22 -16.11 3.83
C ASP A 54 8.03 -16.60 2.40
N GLY A 55 7.93 -17.92 2.21
CA GLY A 55 7.66 -18.51 0.90
C GLY A 55 6.30 -18.07 0.34
N ILE A 56 5.26 -18.02 1.18
CA ILE A 56 3.94 -17.57 0.77
C ILE A 56 3.96 -16.09 0.39
N LEU A 57 4.65 -15.25 1.16
CA LEU A 57 4.77 -13.82 0.85
C LEU A 57 5.45 -13.62 -0.50
N THR A 58 6.51 -14.36 -0.76
CA THR A 58 7.23 -14.28 -2.03
C THR A 58 6.33 -14.71 -3.20
N GLU A 59 5.62 -15.82 -3.03
CA GLU A 59 4.69 -16.32 -4.05
C GLU A 59 3.53 -15.36 -4.29
N MET A 60 3.02 -14.72 -3.24
CA MET A 60 1.98 -13.71 -3.37
C MET A 60 2.40 -12.57 -4.28
N VAL A 61 3.62 -12.07 -4.11
CA VAL A 61 4.14 -10.98 -4.93
C VAL A 61 4.16 -11.38 -6.40
N ASP A 62 4.67 -12.57 -6.69
CA ASP A 62 4.75 -13.07 -8.06
C ASP A 62 3.37 -13.31 -8.66
N ALA A 63 2.46 -13.90 -7.89
CA ALA A 63 1.11 -14.18 -8.37
C ALA A 63 0.33 -12.88 -8.64
N ILE A 64 0.41 -11.92 -7.73
CA ILE A 64 -0.26 -10.62 -7.91
C ILE A 64 0.31 -9.92 -9.13
N ARG A 65 1.63 -9.89 -9.28
CA ARG A 65 2.27 -9.26 -10.43
C ARG A 65 1.82 -9.90 -11.75
N SER A 66 1.75 -11.22 -11.79
CA SER A 66 1.31 -11.96 -12.97
C SER A 66 -0.12 -11.59 -13.36
N LEU A 67 -1.03 -11.56 -12.39
CA LEU A 67 -2.43 -11.22 -12.64
C LEU A 67 -2.59 -9.77 -13.08
N LEU A 68 -1.87 -8.86 -12.42
CA LEU A 68 -1.94 -7.45 -12.78
C LEU A 68 -1.39 -7.19 -14.18
N SER A 69 -0.43 -7.99 -14.63
CA SER A 69 0.15 -7.81 -15.97
C SER A 69 -0.86 -8.08 -17.09
N ILE A 70 -1.89 -8.86 -16.83
CA ILE A 70 -2.98 -9.10 -17.77
C ILE A 70 -4.23 -8.24 -17.46
N GLY A 71 -4.08 -7.26 -16.57
CA GLY A 71 -5.16 -6.34 -16.25
C GLY A 71 -6.17 -6.86 -15.23
N GLN A 72 -5.89 -7.99 -14.57
CA GLN A 72 -6.80 -8.57 -13.58
C GLN A 72 -6.57 -7.94 -12.21
N PRO A 73 -7.55 -7.20 -11.65
CA PRO A 73 -7.44 -6.71 -10.28
C PRO A 73 -7.44 -7.86 -9.29
N VAL A 74 -6.72 -7.68 -8.18
CA VAL A 74 -6.62 -8.69 -7.13
C VAL A 74 -7.02 -8.08 -5.80
N THR A 75 -8.01 -8.66 -5.15
CA THR A 75 -8.45 -8.25 -3.82
C THR A 75 -7.95 -9.25 -2.79
N ILE A 76 -7.24 -8.75 -1.77
CA ILE A 76 -6.94 -9.50 -0.56
C ILE A 76 -7.94 -9.03 0.48
N GLU A 77 -8.85 -9.90 0.87
CA GLU A 77 -9.92 -9.55 1.79
C GLU A 77 -9.36 -9.05 3.12
N GLY A 78 -9.89 -7.94 3.59
CA GLY A 78 -9.40 -7.31 4.81
C GLY A 78 -8.19 -6.41 4.62
N LEU A 79 -7.57 -6.44 3.45
CA LEU A 79 -6.40 -5.61 3.14
C LEU A 79 -6.76 -4.51 2.13
N GLY A 80 -7.15 -4.89 0.95
CA GLY A 80 -7.47 -3.95 -0.12
C GLY A 80 -7.37 -4.60 -1.48
N THR A 81 -7.35 -3.78 -2.51
CA THR A 81 -7.35 -4.23 -3.89
C THR A 81 -6.19 -3.63 -4.66
N PHE A 82 -5.51 -4.48 -5.42
CA PHE A 82 -4.46 -4.07 -6.35
C PHE A 82 -5.08 -3.87 -7.71
N HIS A 83 -4.82 -2.72 -8.31
CA HIS A 83 -5.34 -2.32 -9.62
C HIS A 83 -4.22 -1.97 -10.57
N THR A 84 -4.54 -2.01 -11.85
CA THR A 84 -3.66 -1.48 -12.89
C THR A 84 -4.36 -0.34 -13.62
N SER A 85 -3.57 0.65 -14.04
CA SER A 85 -4.02 1.66 -14.99
C SER A 85 -3.52 1.27 -16.37
N LEU A 86 -4.39 1.30 -17.36
CA LEU A 86 -4.02 1.04 -18.74
C LEU A 86 -3.75 2.35 -19.46
N THR A 87 -2.86 2.30 -20.43
CA THR A 87 -2.59 3.41 -21.31
C THR A 87 -2.67 2.95 -22.74
N SER A 88 -3.16 3.83 -23.59
CA SER A 88 -3.37 3.55 -25.00
C SER A 88 -3.31 4.88 -25.76
N PRO A 89 -2.69 4.92 -26.96
CA PRO A 89 -2.83 6.09 -27.83
C PRO A 89 -4.30 6.27 -28.21
N GLY A 90 -4.70 7.51 -28.50
CA GLY A 90 -6.03 7.78 -29.05
C GLY A 90 -6.10 7.39 -30.52
N PHE A 91 -7.23 6.85 -30.94
CA PHE A 91 -7.48 6.45 -32.33
C PHE A 91 -8.81 7.01 -32.80
N GLU A 92 -8.90 7.28 -34.09
CA GLU A 92 -10.13 7.80 -34.70
C GLU A 92 -11.22 6.72 -34.83
N ARG A 93 -10.82 5.46 -34.94
CA ARG A 93 -11.73 4.32 -35.13
C ARG A 93 -11.54 3.27 -34.05
N PRO A 94 -12.62 2.66 -33.56
CA PRO A 94 -12.51 1.60 -32.52
C PRO A 94 -11.68 0.40 -32.96
N GLU A 95 -11.76 0.00 -34.22
CA GLU A 95 -11.02 -1.15 -34.73
C GLU A 95 -9.51 -0.93 -34.79
N GLN A 96 -9.03 0.29 -34.64
CA GLN A 96 -7.61 0.61 -34.58
C GLN A 96 -7.00 0.28 -33.22
N VAL A 97 -7.83 0.10 -32.19
CA VAL A 97 -7.36 -0.28 -30.86
C VAL A 97 -7.14 -1.79 -30.83
N THR A 98 -5.90 -2.21 -30.71
CA THR A 98 -5.52 -3.61 -30.66
C THR A 98 -4.79 -3.93 -29.36
N PRO A 99 -4.74 -5.19 -28.92
CA PRO A 99 -4.08 -5.54 -27.67
C PRO A 99 -2.63 -5.07 -27.57
N GLY A 100 -1.90 -5.05 -28.68
CA GLY A 100 -0.51 -4.60 -28.68
C GLY A 100 -0.33 -3.10 -28.46
N LYS A 101 -1.40 -2.32 -28.59
CA LYS A 101 -1.36 -0.85 -28.43
C LYS A 101 -1.86 -0.40 -27.06
N VAL A 102 -2.38 -1.32 -26.26
CA VAL A 102 -2.85 -1.06 -24.89
C VAL A 102 -1.86 -1.71 -23.94
N SER A 103 -1.36 -0.97 -22.99
CA SER A 103 -0.37 -1.47 -22.04
C SER A 103 -0.67 -1.00 -20.61
N VAL A 104 -0.10 -1.71 -19.63
CA VAL A 104 -0.19 -1.32 -18.24
C VAL A 104 0.75 -0.15 -18.00
N SER A 105 0.21 0.99 -17.54
CA SER A 105 1.01 2.17 -17.25
C SER A 105 1.51 2.20 -15.82
N ARG A 106 0.71 1.70 -14.87
CA ARG A 106 1.14 1.62 -13.47
C ARG A 106 0.25 0.67 -12.69
N VAL A 107 0.75 0.28 -11.52
CA VAL A 107 0.05 -0.52 -10.53
C VAL A 107 -0.21 0.37 -9.31
N TYR A 108 -1.40 0.28 -8.72
CA TYR A 108 -1.71 1.00 -7.50
C TYR A 108 -2.56 0.14 -6.56
N PHE A 109 -2.51 0.49 -5.29
CA PHE A 109 -3.21 -0.23 -4.23
C PHE A 109 -4.22 0.69 -3.55
N VAL A 110 -5.43 0.17 -3.34
CA VAL A 110 -6.48 0.87 -2.59
C VAL A 110 -6.83 0.03 -1.37
N ALA A 111 -6.55 0.58 -0.18
CA ALA A 111 -6.86 -0.11 1.07
C ALA A 111 -8.38 -0.21 1.24
N CYS A 112 -8.85 -1.35 1.75
CA CYS A 112 -10.28 -1.50 2.00
C CYS A 112 -10.72 -0.60 3.16
N PRO A 113 -12.03 -0.19 3.19
CA PRO A 113 -12.51 0.71 4.24
C PRO A 113 -12.29 0.17 5.64
N GLU A 114 -12.47 -1.12 5.86
CA GLU A 114 -12.27 -1.74 7.17
C GLU A 114 -10.82 -1.65 7.62
N PHE A 115 -9.89 -1.85 6.70
CA PHE A 115 -8.46 -1.72 6.99
C PHE A 115 -8.11 -0.30 7.38
N ARG A 116 -8.65 0.69 6.69
CA ARG A 116 -8.41 2.09 7.00
C ARG A 116 -9.04 2.52 8.33
N LYS A 117 -10.23 2.01 8.63
CA LYS A 117 -10.95 2.35 9.86
C LYS A 117 -10.29 1.79 11.11
N LYS A 118 -9.59 0.68 11.01
CA LYS A 118 -8.92 0.05 12.15
C LYS A 118 -7.91 0.95 12.81
N LYS A 119 -7.37 1.94 12.11
CA LYS A 119 -6.45 2.90 12.72
C LYS A 119 -7.06 3.65 13.91
N LYS A 120 -8.39 3.82 13.94
CA LYS A 120 -9.10 4.46 15.06
C LYS A 120 -9.16 3.57 16.30
N LYS A 121 -8.99 2.27 16.14
CA LYS A 121 -9.02 1.28 17.21
C LYS A 121 -7.64 0.85 17.68
N MET A 122 -6.60 1.33 17.02
CA MET A 122 -5.21 1.00 17.32
C MET A 122 -4.61 2.00 18.31
N LYS A 123 -5.28 2.17 19.42
CA LYS A 123 -4.82 3.08 20.46
C LYS A 123 -4.00 2.35 21.51
#